data_acde01bf246e16060cf39ff51aef1f75
#
_entry.id   acde01bf246e16060cf39ff51aef1f75
#
_cell.length_a   1.000
_cell.length_b   1.000
_cell.length_c   1.000
_cell.angle_alpha   90.00
_cell.angle_beta   90.00
_cell.angle_gamma   90.00
#
_symmetry.space_group_name_H-M   'P 1'
#
loop_
_entity.id
_entity.type
_entity.pdbx_description
1 polymer ?
#
loop_
_entity_poly.entity_id
_entity_poly.type
_entity_poly.pdbx_seq_one_letter_code
_entity_poly.pdbx_strand_id
1 'polypeptide(L)'
;VKNSALPDLSNDRRGYSSISMLYPFFGRLPWYFPYFIHTCKYNPTIDFVIFTDNDPPAQLPVNVIFVYQTLSEFKKLASEKLKLDVQVEPQPYKFCDLRPAFGIIFEDYISDYDFWGHGDTDVIFGDIRNFLTEEVLGNYDLICLRSDYMSSWFTIYRNSTKLNALFKNSKDYQKVFLTEKYYNFDETNFTFFEFAHRIPYQLVESEIESMTKVVKRLHEEGYIRAYFDMHAIEGKPGKTKWVNGKLIYKDKYEVMLYHLLELKHVYKPAISSLRNPDTFHISPTRMYFPKSGQQ
;
A
#
# COMPACT_ATOMS: atom_id res chain seq x y z
N VAL A 1 -3.95 20.76 -17.82
CA VAL A 1 -4.23 19.67 -16.83
C VAL A 1 -5.73 19.53 -16.81
N LYS A 2 -6.30 18.48 -17.43
CA LYS A 2 -7.73 18.17 -17.30
C LYS A 2 -7.89 17.47 -15.97
N ASN A 3 -8.53 18.12 -14.98
CA ASN A 3 -9.14 17.46 -13.85
C ASN A 3 -10.19 16.50 -14.40
N SER A 4 -9.83 15.23 -14.57
CA SER A 4 -10.84 14.19 -14.69
C SER A 4 -11.40 13.99 -13.28
N ALA A 5 -12.61 14.50 -13.04
CA ALA A 5 -13.34 14.19 -11.83
C ALA A 5 -13.33 12.66 -11.64
N LEU A 6 -13.07 12.21 -10.41
CA LEU A 6 -13.18 10.80 -10.06
C LEU A 6 -14.60 10.31 -10.46
N PRO A 7 -14.73 9.11 -11.03
CA PRO A 7 -16.05 8.58 -11.38
C PRO A 7 -16.94 8.49 -10.13
N ASP A 8 -18.19 8.91 -10.24
CA ASP A 8 -19.17 8.77 -9.17
C ASP A 8 -19.53 7.29 -8.97
N LEU A 9 -18.91 6.66 -7.99
CA LEU A 9 -19.10 5.24 -7.64
C LEU A 9 -20.04 5.06 -6.43
N SER A 10 -20.84 6.07 -6.09
CA SER A 10 -21.63 6.16 -4.84
C SER A 10 -22.67 5.05 -4.63
N ASN A 11 -23.12 4.36 -5.67
CA ASN A 11 -24.25 3.44 -5.56
C ASN A 11 -23.95 2.03 -5.02
N ASP A 12 -22.72 1.51 -5.24
CA ASP A 12 -22.33 0.14 -4.80
C ASP A 12 -21.69 0.10 -3.39
N ARG A 13 -21.54 1.26 -2.74
CA ARG A 13 -20.75 1.40 -1.49
C ARG A 13 -21.61 1.67 -0.25
N ARG A 14 -22.93 1.60 -0.34
CA ARG A 14 -23.80 1.87 0.80
C ARG A 14 -23.50 0.94 1.96
N GLY A 15 -23.14 1.53 3.11
CA GLY A 15 -22.84 0.81 4.33
C GLY A 15 -21.36 0.50 4.55
N TYR A 16 -20.47 0.95 3.65
CA TYR A 16 -19.02 0.83 3.83
C TYR A 16 -18.38 2.21 3.94
N SER A 17 -17.44 2.35 4.89
CA SER A 17 -16.52 3.49 4.93
C SER A 17 -15.73 3.58 3.62
N SER A 18 -15.65 4.77 3.03
CA SER A 18 -14.95 5.00 1.77
C SER A 18 -13.44 4.97 1.96
N ILE A 19 -12.72 4.22 1.09
CA ILE A 19 -11.27 4.05 1.15
C ILE A 19 -10.66 4.37 -0.21
N SER A 20 -9.64 5.25 -0.23
CA SER A 20 -8.79 5.51 -1.39
C SER A 20 -7.38 5.02 -1.12
N MET A 21 -6.90 4.07 -1.92
CA MET A 21 -5.52 3.58 -1.88
C MET A 21 -4.69 4.28 -2.95
N LEU A 22 -3.60 4.96 -2.54
CA LEU A 22 -2.77 5.82 -3.37
C LEU A 22 -1.48 5.10 -3.76
N TYR A 23 -1.23 4.96 -5.06
CA TYR A 23 -0.10 4.23 -5.63
C TYR A 23 0.69 5.10 -6.64
N PRO A 24 1.57 5.98 -6.20
CA PRO A 24 2.55 6.57 -7.12
C PRO A 24 3.50 5.48 -7.61
N PHE A 25 3.59 5.30 -8.93
CA PHE A 25 4.48 4.36 -9.58
C PHE A 25 5.04 4.94 -10.87
N PHE A 26 6.34 5.17 -10.94
CA PHE A 26 7.01 5.78 -12.06
C PHE A 26 7.99 4.79 -12.73
N GLY A 27 8.08 4.87 -14.06
CA GLY A 27 8.89 3.98 -14.86
C GLY A 27 8.13 2.72 -15.31
N ARG A 28 8.87 1.75 -15.84
CA ARG A 28 8.28 0.57 -16.51
C ARG A 28 7.45 -0.29 -15.57
N LEU A 29 6.19 -0.55 -15.93
CA LEU A 29 5.30 -1.47 -15.20
C LEU A 29 5.88 -2.89 -15.17
N PRO A 30 5.94 -3.54 -13.99
CA PRO A 30 6.52 -4.86 -13.84
C PRO A 30 5.56 -5.97 -14.30
N TRP A 31 6.08 -7.20 -14.45
CA TRP A 31 5.32 -8.35 -14.90
C TRP A 31 4.11 -8.71 -14.00
N TYR A 32 4.17 -8.37 -12.72
CA TYR A 32 3.11 -8.67 -11.75
C TYR A 32 2.00 -7.63 -11.71
N PHE A 33 2.20 -6.48 -12.33
CA PHE A 33 1.22 -5.39 -12.32
C PHE A 33 -0.17 -5.79 -12.84
N PRO A 34 -0.32 -6.60 -13.91
CA PRO A 34 -1.63 -7.11 -14.33
C PRO A 34 -2.34 -7.94 -13.26
N TYR A 35 -1.60 -8.68 -12.43
CA TYR A 35 -2.16 -9.45 -11.31
C TYR A 35 -2.66 -8.53 -10.18
N PHE A 36 -1.88 -7.48 -9.87
CA PHE A 36 -2.31 -6.45 -8.94
C PHE A 36 -3.65 -5.85 -9.40
N ILE A 37 -3.74 -5.32 -10.64
CA ILE A 37 -4.96 -4.74 -11.19
C ILE A 37 -6.13 -5.75 -11.19
N HIS A 38 -5.87 -7.01 -11.56
CA HIS A 38 -6.89 -8.05 -11.56
C HIS A 38 -7.47 -8.27 -10.17
N THR A 39 -6.63 -8.29 -9.13
CA THR A 39 -7.11 -8.50 -7.75
C THR A 39 -7.77 -7.26 -7.15
N CYS A 40 -7.42 -6.05 -7.58
CA CYS A 40 -8.14 -4.83 -7.24
C CYS A 40 -9.62 -4.88 -7.67
N LYS A 41 -9.92 -5.47 -8.84
CA LYS A 41 -11.28 -5.64 -9.35
C LYS A 41 -12.22 -6.33 -8.36
N TYR A 42 -11.70 -7.26 -7.57
CA TYR A 42 -12.49 -8.03 -6.60
C TYR A 42 -12.70 -7.32 -5.26
N ASN A 43 -12.25 -6.06 -5.16
CA ASN A 43 -12.45 -5.19 -4.01
C ASN A 43 -13.19 -3.90 -4.42
N PRO A 44 -14.41 -3.98 -4.97
CA PRO A 44 -15.08 -2.88 -5.68
C PRO A 44 -15.46 -1.69 -4.77
N THR A 45 -15.44 -1.87 -3.45
CA THR A 45 -15.74 -0.82 -2.47
C THR A 45 -14.52 0.00 -2.05
N ILE A 46 -13.35 -0.26 -2.67
CA ILE A 46 -12.08 0.43 -2.41
C ILE A 46 -11.59 0.98 -3.75
N ASP A 47 -11.20 2.25 -3.78
CA ASP A 47 -10.58 2.86 -4.95
C ASP A 47 -9.06 2.72 -4.89
N PHE A 48 -8.49 2.38 -6.04
CA PHE A 48 -7.05 2.26 -6.24
C PHE A 48 -6.61 3.34 -7.23
N VAL A 49 -6.03 4.43 -6.72
CA VAL A 49 -5.59 5.57 -7.54
C VAL A 49 -4.11 5.42 -7.84
N ILE A 50 -3.78 5.25 -9.10
CA ILE A 50 -2.43 5.00 -9.58
C ILE A 50 -1.92 6.26 -10.30
N PHE A 51 -0.93 6.92 -9.72
CA PHE A 51 -0.23 8.06 -10.31
C PHE A 51 1.00 7.55 -11.05
N THR A 52 1.05 7.73 -12.35
CA THR A 52 2.09 7.09 -13.16
C THR A 52 2.34 7.80 -14.47
N ASP A 53 3.55 7.64 -15.00
CA ASP A 53 3.97 8.08 -16.32
C ASP A 53 3.67 7.05 -17.43
N ASN A 54 2.92 5.98 -17.11
CA ASN A 54 2.50 4.96 -18.06
C ASN A 54 1.08 5.19 -18.55
N ASP A 55 0.79 4.75 -19.77
CA ASP A 55 -0.57 4.67 -20.28
C ASP A 55 -1.38 3.59 -19.52
N PRO A 56 -2.68 3.85 -19.30
CA PRO A 56 -3.53 2.85 -18.66
C PRO A 56 -3.72 1.63 -19.56
N PRO A 57 -3.87 0.42 -19.00
CA PRO A 57 -4.33 -0.75 -19.73
C PRO A 57 -5.64 -0.49 -20.46
N ALA A 58 -5.85 -1.16 -21.63
CA ALA A 58 -7.05 -0.99 -22.45
C ALA A 58 -8.37 -1.27 -21.72
N GLN A 59 -8.34 -2.09 -20.67
CA GLN A 59 -9.47 -2.39 -19.81
C GLN A 59 -9.04 -2.23 -18.35
N LEU A 60 -9.70 -1.31 -17.65
CA LEU A 60 -9.53 -1.10 -16.21
C LEU A 60 -10.81 -1.48 -15.46
N PRO A 61 -10.68 -2.08 -14.27
CA PRO A 61 -11.79 -2.16 -13.33
C PRO A 61 -12.29 -0.75 -12.97
N VAL A 62 -13.58 -0.61 -12.69
CA VAL A 62 -14.20 0.69 -12.39
C VAL A 62 -13.62 1.38 -11.15
N ASN A 63 -13.08 0.61 -10.22
CA ASN A 63 -12.45 1.07 -8.99
C ASN A 63 -10.93 1.25 -9.10
N VAL A 64 -10.37 1.17 -10.31
CA VAL A 64 -8.94 1.46 -10.57
C VAL A 64 -8.83 2.69 -11.45
N ILE A 65 -8.20 3.72 -10.92
CA ILE A 65 -8.13 5.05 -11.52
C ILE A 65 -6.66 5.34 -11.86
N PHE A 66 -6.38 5.62 -13.13
CA PHE A 66 -5.05 6.08 -13.55
C PHE A 66 -5.04 7.60 -13.67
N VAL A 67 -4.06 8.20 -12.99
CA VAL A 67 -3.75 9.63 -13.09
C VAL A 67 -2.38 9.75 -13.72
N TYR A 68 -2.31 10.33 -14.93
CA TYR A 68 -1.03 10.57 -15.57
C TYR A 68 -0.25 11.62 -14.77
N GLN A 69 0.93 11.23 -14.31
CA GLN A 69 1.85 12.08 -13.56
C GLN A 69 3.27 11.56 -13.76
N THR A 70 4.20 12.43 -14.03
CA THR A 70 5.64 12.13 -14.05
C THR A 70 6.24 12.25 -12.66
N LEU A 71 7.41 11.63 -12.42
CA LEU A 71 8.14 11.78 -11.16
C LEU A 71 8.48 13.25 -10.85
N SER A 72 8.80 14.03 -11.89
CA SER A 72 9.07 15.48 -11.74
C SER A 72 7.82 16.27 -11.31
N GLU A 73 6.65 15.96 -11.89
CA GLU A 73 5.39 16.57 -11.48
C GLU A 73 4.98 16.15 -10.06
N PHE A 74 5.22 14.89 -9.69
CA PHE A 74 5.04 14.44 -8.31
C PHE A 74 5.94 15.21 -7.34
N LYS A 75 7.25 15.35 -7.64
CA LYS A 75 8.18 16.16 -6.84
C LYS A 75 7.69 17.59 -6.65
N LYS A 76 7.25 18.22 -7.74
CA LYS A 76 6.70 19.58 -7.71
C LYS A 76 5.47 19.67 -6.82
N LEU A 77 4.48 18.77 -7.02
CA LEU A 77 3.27 18.71 -6.20
C LEU A 77 3.60 18.54 -4.72
N ALA A 78 4.46 17.56 -4.40
CA ALA A 78 4.86 17.28 -3.03
C ALA A 78 5.56 18.48 -2.38
N SER A 79 6.44 19.18 -3.12
CA SER A 79 7.12 20.37 -2.63
C SER A 79 6.15 21.52 -2.35
N GLU A 80 5.20 21.75 -3.24
CA GLU A 80 4.16 22.79 -3.09
C GLU A 80 3.25 22.51 -1.89
N LYS A 81 2.73 21.27 -1.77
CA LYS A 81 1.80 20.87 -0.70
C LYS A 81 2.48 20.83 0.68
N LEU A 82 3.72 20.36 0.74
CA LEU A 82 4.48 20.28 2.00
C LEU A 82 5.21 21.57 2.37
N LYS A 83 5.34 22.52 1.42
CA LYS A 83 6.13 23.76 1.54
C LYS A 83 7.60 23.47 1.88
N LEU A 84 8.16 22.44 1.25
CA LEU A 84 9.53 21.98 1.39
C LEU A 84 10.09 21.66 0.01
N ASP A 85 11.38 21.87 -0.26
CA ASP A 85 12.03 21.38 -1.48
C ASP A 85 12.36 19.89 -1.35
N VAL A 86 11.35 19.04 -1.52
CA VAL A 86 11.50 17.61 -1.31
C VAL A 86 12.41 16.94 -2.34
N GLN A 87 13.19 15.96 -1.90
CA GLN A 87 14.06 15.18 -2.76
C GLN A 87 13.46 13.78 -3.00
N VAL A 88 13.40 13.39 -4.28
CA VAL A 88 12.86 12.08 -4.72
C VAL A 88 13.84 11.32 -5.61
N GLU A 89 14.89 11.98 -6.07
CA GLU A 89 15.96 11.46 -6.93
C GLU A 89 17.32 11.55 -6.22
N PRO A 90 18.33 10.79 -6.66
CA PRO A 90 18.34 9.87 -7.81
C PRO A 90 17.88 8.44 -7.51
N GLN A 91 17.58 8.09 -6.26
CA GLN A 91 17.28 6.71 -5.87
C GLN A 91 15.83 6.34 -6.17
N PRO A 92 15.54 5.22 -6.86
CA PRO A 92 14.17 4.83 -7.21
C PRO A 92 13.22 4.71 -6.02
N TYR A 93 13.73 4.37 -4.83
CA TYR A 93 12.92 4.18 -3.62
C TYR A 93 12.80 5.43 -2.75
N LYS A 94 13.51 6.53 -3.08
CA LYS A 94 13.50 7.73 -2.22
C LYS A 94 12.10 8.31 -2.01
N PHE A 95 11.25 8.29 -3.03
CA PHE A 95 9.90 8.81 -2.89
C PHE A 95 9.04 8.01 -1.89
N CYS A 96 9.41 6.75 -1.54
CA CYS A 96 8.73 5.96 -0.52
C CYS A 96 8.78 6.63 0.86
N ASP A 97 9.85 7.38 1.14
CA ASP A 97 9.94 8.18 2.37
C ASP A 97 8.81 9.23 2.50
N LEU A 98 8.17 9.61 1.38
CA LEU A 98 7.06 10.56 1.37
C LEU A 98 5.68 9.92 1.59
N ARG A 99 5.55 8.59 1.60
CA ARG A 99 4.27 7.87 1.77
C ARG A 99 3.46 8.34 2.98
N PRO A 100 4.08 8.56 4.16
CA PRO A 100 3.35 9.04 5.32
C PRO A 100 2.73 10.43 5.14
N ALA A 101 3.19 11.18 4.14
CA ALA A 101 2.69 12.51 3.79
C ALA A 101 1.66 12.52 2.65
N PHE A 102 1.29 11.36 2.08
CA PHE A 102 0.35 11.29 0.96
C PHE A 102 -1.01 11.89 1.30
N GLY A 103 -1.44 11.84 2.55
CA GLY A 103 -2.66 12.50 3.01
C GLY A 103 -2.66 14.04 2.83
N ILE A 104 -1.49 14.68 2.77
CA ILE A 104 -1.34 16.11 2.43
C ILE A 104 -1.04 16.27 0.93
N ILE A 105 -0.12 15.47 0.39
CA ILE A 105 0.30 15.60 -1.01
C ILE A 105 -0.88 15.40 -1.98
N PHE A 106 -1.72 14.42 -1.70
CA PHE A 106 -2.87 14.05 -2.53
C PHE A 106 -4.21 14.43 -1.90
N GLU A 107 -4.27 15.47 -1.05
CA GLU A 107 -5.49 15.89 -0.35
C GLU A 107 -6.68 16.13 -1.28
N ASP A 108 -6.41 16.65 -2.51
CA ASP A 108 -7.44 16.90 -3.51
C ASP A 108 -8.09 15.61 -4.07
N TYR A 109 -7.41 14.45 -3.94
CA TYR A 109 -7.90 13.14 -4.40
C TYR A 109 -8.57 12.31 -3.30
N ILE A 110 -8.47 12.75 -2.06
CA ILE A 110 -8.99 12.02 -0.90
C ILE A 110 -10.04 12.80 -0.11
N SER A 111 -10.41 14.01 -0.53
CA SER A 111 -11.31 14.91 0.22
C SER A 111 -12.62 14.26 0.63
N ASP A 112 -13.17 13.38 -0.22
CA ASP A 112 -14.47 12.75 -0.05
C ASP A 112 -14.39 11.33 0.53
N TYR A 113 -13.20 10.91 0.99
CA TYR A 113 -12.98 9.58 1.56
C TYR A 113 -12.83 9.62 3.08
N ASP A 114 -13.37 8.60 3.75
CA ASP A 114 -13.21 8.41 5.20
C ASP A 114 -11.80 7.96 5.57
N PHE A 115 -11.16 7.21 4.65
CA PHE A 115 -9.80 6.70 4.80
C PHE A 115 -9.00 6.84 3.51
N TRP A 116 -7.71 7.02 3.67
CA TRP A 116 -6.74 6.87 2.59
C TRP A 116 -5.65 5.89 3.01
N GLY A 117 -4.96 5.33 2.04
CA GLY A 117 -3.86 4.42 2.31
C GLY A 117 -2.81 4.47 1.22
N HIS A 118 -1.72 3.78 1.47
CA HIS A 118 -0.68 3.52 0.48
C HIS A 118 -0.27 2.06 0.50
N GLY A 119 0.39 1.62 -0.55
CA GLY A 119 0.90 0.27 -0.64
C GLY A 119 1.88 0.09 -1.78
N ASP A 120 2.31 -1.15 -1.97
CA ASP A 120 3.12 -1.57 -3.10
C ASP A 120 2.26 -2.26 -4.17
N THR A 121 2.70 -2.19 -5.43
CA THR A 121 2.00 -2.85 -6.55
C THR A 121 2.38 -4.33 -6.70
N ASP A 122 3.38 -4.81 -5.95
CA ASP A 122 3.79 -6.22 -5.90
C ASP A 122 3.02 -7.02 -4.83
N VAL A 123 1.73 -6.77 -4.76
CA VAL A 123 0.80 -7.47 -3.87
C VAL A 123 -0.32 -8.15 -4.68
N ILE A 124 -0.81 -9.26 -4.15
CA ILE A 124 -2.01 -9.96 -4.61
C ILE A 124 -3.04 -9.83 -3.51
N PHE A 125 -4.15 -9.17 -3.80
CA PHE A 125 -5.24 -9.01 -2.83
C PHE A 125 -6.17 -10.23 -2.81
N GLY A 126 -6.59 -10.61 -1.60
CA GLY A 126 -7.80 -11.36 -1.33
C GLY A 126 -9.00 -10.42 -1.12
N ASP A 127 -9.94 -10.82 -0.29
CA ASP A 127 -11.07 -10.01 0.14
C ASP A 127 -10.65 -9.07 1.27
N ILE A 128 -10.37 -7.81 0.93
CA ILE A 128 -9.89 -6.83 1.88
C ILE A 128 -10.96 -6.54 2.95
N ARG A 129 -12.24 -6.48 2.56
CA ARG A 129 -13.34 -6.15 3.49
C ARG A 129 -13.63 -7.22 4.53
N ASN A 130 -13.22 -8.46 4.27
CA ASN A 130 -13.31 -9.52 5.27
C ASN A 130 -12.37 -9.29 6.48
N PHE A 131 -11.34 -8.45 6.31
CA PHE A 131 -10.37 -8.07 7.34
C PHE A 131 -10.54 -6.63 7.81
N LEU A 132 -10.74 -5.70 6.89
CA LEU A 132 -11.04 -4.30 7.19
C LEU A 132 -12.55 -4.09 7.33
N THR A 133 -13.10 -4.68 8.38
CA THR A 133 -14.52 -4.56 8.70
C THR A 133 -14.84 -3.14 9.20
N GLU A 134 -16.11 -2.75 9.17
CA GLU A 134 -16.56 -1.46 9.71
C GLU A 134 -16.26 -1.34 11.22
N GLU A 135 -16.22 -2.45 11.93
CA GLU A 135 -15.80 -2.49 13.34
C GLU A 135 -14.33 -2.10 13.49
N VAL A 136 -13.43 -2.67 12.68
CA VAL A 136 -12.01 -2.33 12.67
C VAL A 136 -11.82 -0.87 12.29
N LEU A 137 -12.43 -0.44 11.18
CA LEU A 137 -12.36 0.95 10.70
C LEU A 137 -12.94 1.95 11.72
N GLY A 138 -14.03 1.58 12.43
CA GLY A 138 -14.63 2.42 13.47
C GLY A 138 -13.73 2.60 14.70
N ASN A 139 -12.96 1.58 15.03
CA ASN A 139 -12.17 1.55 16.27
C ASN A 139 -10.74 2.10 16.11
N TYR A 140 -10.18 2.15 14.91
CA TYR A 140 -8.78 2.51 14.72
C TYR A 140 -8.60 3.70 13.78
N ASP A 141 -7.56 4.47 14.03
CA ASP A 141 -7.18 5.67 13.26
C ASP A 141 -6.12 5.35 12.18
N LEU A 142 -5.33 4.30 12.44
CA LEU A 142 -4.29 3.80 11.54
C LEU A 142 -4.29 2.28 11.59
N ILE A 143 -4.19 1.63 10.41
CA ILE A 143 -4.21 0.18 10.28
C ILE A 143 -3.01 -0.26 9.48
N CYS A 144 -2.21 -1.14 10.08
CA CYS A 144 -1.03 -1.77 9.51
C CYS A 144 -1.18 -3.29 9.55
N LEU A 145 -0.73 -3.99 8.50
CA LEU A 145 -0.89 -5.44 8.38
C LEU A 145 0.31 -6.24 8.91
N ARG A 146 1.14 -5.64 9.71
CA ARG A 146 2.18 -6.31 10.49
C ARG A 146 1.97 -6.04 11.97
N SER A 147 2.29 -7.05 12.80
CA SER A 147 2.16 -6.94 14.26
C SER A 147 3.35 -6.25 14.93
N ASP A 148 4.45 -6.04 14.22
CA ASP A 148 5.74 -5.64 14.78
C ASP A 148 6.18 -4.22 14.35
N TYR A 149 5.93 -3.82 13.10
CA TYR A 149 6.30 -2.50 12.59
C TYR A 149 5.35 -2.01 11.48
N MET A 150 5.46 -0.75 11.11
CA MET A 150 4.74 -0.17 9.96
C MET A 150 5.20 -0.82 8.68
N SER A 151 4.26 -1.29 7.86
CA SER A 151 4.55 -1.88 6.55
C SER A 151 4.26 -0.90 5.42
N SER A 152 5.24 -0.68 4.55
CA SER A 152 5.09 0.17 3.38
C SER A 152 4.14 -0.42 2.33
N TRP A 153 4.03 -1.73 2.26
CA TRP A 153 3.26 -2.45 1.23
C TRP A 153 1.74 -2.43 1.47
N PHE A 154 1.26 -2.03 2.66
CA PHE A 154 -0.15 -1.73 2.92
C PHE A 154 -0.33 -1.04 4.28
N THR A 155 -0.73 0.21 4.27
CA THR A 155 -1.13 0.96 5.46
C THR A 155 -2.30 1.88 5.14
N ILE A 156 -3.27 1.97 6.05
CA ILE A 156 -4.45 2.82 5.94
C ILE A 156 -4.49 3.82 7.10
N TYR A 157 -4.88 5.04 6.79
CA TYR A 157 -5.04 6.16 7.72
C TYR A 157 -6.48 6.67 7.65
N ARG A 158 -7.08 6.98 8.78
CA ARG A 158 -8.32 7.77 8.82
C ARG A 158 -8.05 9.14 8.22
N ASN A 159 -8.89 9.56 7.30
CA ASN A 159 -8.72 10.86 6.64
C ASN A 159 -9.13 11.98 7.60
N SER A 160 -8.18 12.60 8.22
CA SER A 160 -8.34 13.74 9.11
C SER A 160 -7.09 14.60 9.11
N THR A 161 -7.22 15.88 9.41
CA THR A 161 -6.07 16.80 9.50
C THR A 161 -4.97 16.26 10.42
N LYS A 162 -5.36 15.60 11.52
CA LYS A 162 -4.43 14.99 12.47
C LYS A 162 -3.63 13.86 11.84
N LEU A 163 -4.29 12.91 11.19
CA LEU A 163 -3.66 11.73 10.62
C LEU A 163 -2.91 12.05 9.32
N ASN A 164 -3.42 12.96 8.51
CA ASN A 164 -2.74 13.40 7.28
C ASN A 164 -1.41 14.10 7.59
N ALA A 165 -1.28 14.72 8.77
CA ALA A 165 -0.08 15.38 9.24
C ALA A 165 0.73 14.56 10.25
N LEU A 166 0.42 13.26 10.44
CA LEU A 166 1.01 12.41 11.48
C LEU A 166 2.54 12.34 11.41
N PHE A 167 3.10 12.31 10.20
CA PHE A 167 4.54 12.28 9.95
C PHE A 167 5.30 13.46 10.57
N LYS A 168 4.65 14.61 10.78
CA LYS A 168 5.23 15.80 11.41
C LYS A 168 5.57 15.60 12.89
N ASN A 169 5.08 14.52 13.51
CA ASN A 169 5.46 14.14 14.87
C ASN A 169 6.84 13.47 14.95
N SER A 170 7.43 13.09 13.82
CA SER A 170 8.84 12.71 13.78
C SER A 170 9.72 13.95 13.86
N LYS A 171 10.74 13.91 14.73
CA LYS A 171 11.75 14.98 14.85
C LYS A 171 12.61 15.11 13.57
N ASP A 172 12.63 14.09 12.72
CA ASP A 172 13.55 13.99 11.59
C ASP A 172 12.86 14.11 10.22
N TYR A 173 11.53 14.30 10.12
CA TYR A 173 10.82 14.30 8.85
C TYR A 173 11.36 15.33 7.85
N GLN A 174 11.78 16.53 8.31
CA GLN A 174 12.37 17.54 7.44
C GLN A 174 13.72 17.09 6.89
N LYS A 175 14.60 16.54 7.75
CA LYS A 175 15.87 15.94 7.32
C LYS A 175 15.62 14.88 6.25
N VAL A 176 14.66 14.00 6.49
CA VAL A 176 14.31 12.94 5.55
C VAL A 176 13.86 13.51 4.21
N PHE A 177 12.93 14.46 4.19
CA PHE A 177 12.34 14.97 2.95
C PHE A 177 13.27 15.87 2.15
N LEU A 178 14.19 16.57 2.80
CA LEU A 178 15.13 17.51 2.17
C LEU A 178 16.42 16.86 1.63
N THR A 179 16.68 15.58 1.93
CA THR A 179 17.90 14.89 1.50
C THR A 179 17.61 13.82 0.46
N GLU A 180 18.56 13.58 -0.45
CA GLU A 180 18.48 12.55 -1.49
C GLU A 180 18.62 11.12 -0.93
N LYS A 181 19.13 10.98 0.30
CA LYS A 181 19.26 9.67 0.95
C LYS A 181 17.92 9.06 1.24
N TYR A 182 17.72 7.79 0.83
CA TYR A 182 16.58 6.98 1.25
C TYR A 182 16.76 6.49 2.67
N TYR A 183 15.80 6.72 3.53
CA TYR A 183 15.84 6.41 4.95
C TYR A 183 14.94 5.25 5.38
N ASN A 184 14.10 4.72 4.50
CA ASN A 184 13.01 3.79 4.87
C ASN A 184 12.18 4.38 6.03
N PHE A 185 11.82 5.67 5.87
CA PHE A 185 11.13 6.45 6.90
C PHE A 185 9.72 5.94 7.15
N ASP A 186 9.04 5.53 6.09
CA ASP A 186 7.68 4.96 6.10
C ASP A 186 7.58 3.65 6.90
N GLU A 187 8.70 2.99 7.17
CA GLU A 187 8.77 1.74 7.92
C GLU A 187 9.63 1.86 9.19
N THR A 188 10.88 1.36 9.16
CA THR A 188 11.70 1.11 10.34
C THR A 188 13.05 1.83 10.37
N ASN A 189 13.43 2.58 9.33
CA ASN A 189 14.81 3.02 9.12
C ASN A 189 15.79 1.82 9.04
N PHE A 190 15.41 0.77 8.31
CA PHE A 190 16.17 -0.48 8.12
C PHE A 190 16.41 -1.32 9.38
N THR A 191 15.78 -1.01 10.51
CA THR A 191 15.87 -1.78 11.76
C THR A 191 14.78 -2.86 11.86
N PHE A 192 14.57 -3.58 10.76
CA PHE A 192 13.53 -4.63 10.66
C PHE A 192 13.78 -5.79 11.64
N PHE A 193 15.04 -6.17 11.84
CA PHE A 193 15.43 -7.27 12.70
C PHE A 193 15.03 -7.00 14.15
N GLU A 194 15.30 -5.81 14.64
CA GLU A 194 15.04 -5.38 16.00
C GLU A 194 13.53 -5.44 16.31
N PHE A 195 12.70 -4.91 15.39
CA PHE A 195 11.25 -4.94 15.54
C PHE A 195 10.69 -6.35 15.41
N ALA A 196 11.17 -7.17 14.47
CA ALA A 196 10.76 -8.56 14.31
C ALA A 196 11.07 -9.41 15.55
N HIS A 197 12.13 -9.07 16.29
CA HIS A 197 12.48 -9.68 17.58
C HIS A 197 11.81 -8.99 18.77
N ARG A 198 10.83 -8.10 18.52
CA ARG A 198 10.04 -7.40 19.54
C ARG A 198 10.87 -6.57 20.52
N ILE A 199 12.03 -6.06 20.07
CA ILE A 199 12.77 -5.09 20.87
C ILE A 199 11.89 -3.84 21.05
N PRO A 200 11.71 -3.34 22.28
CA PRO A 200 10.95 -2.12 22.53
C PRO A 200 11.48 -0.96 21.67
N TYR A 201 10.60 -0.22 21.00
CA TYR A 201 11.00 0.82 20.03
C TYR A 201 11.90 1.90 20.66
N GLN A 202 11.76 2.13 21.97
CA GLN A 202 12.60 3.05 22.74
C GLN A 202 14.08 2.64 22.78
N LEU A 203 14.35 1.33 22.69
CA LEU A 203 15.69 0.73 22.72
C LEU A 203 16.29 0.48 21.33
N VAL A 204 15.51 0.64 20.27
CA VAL A 204 16.01 0.47 18.91
C VAL A 204 16.80 1.69 18.49
N GLU A 205 18.09 1.52 18.28
CA GLU A 205 18.95 2.57 17.71
C GLU A 205 18.67 2.73 16.23
N SER A 206 18.56 3.96 15.74
CA SER A 206 18.29 4.27 14.34
C SER A 206 18.77 5.67 13.99
N GLU A 207 19.10 5.90 12.71
CA GLU A 207 19.62 7.20 12.25
C GLU A 207 18.57 8.30 12.30
N ILE A 208 17.29 7.92 12.14
CA ILE A 208 16.15 8.84 12.19
C ILE A 208 15.00 8.22 13.00
N GLU A 209 14.08 9.04 13.49
CA GLU A 209 12.84 8.59 14.08
C GLU A 209 11.86 8.19 12.98
N SER A 210 11.82 6.87 12.65
CA SER A 210 10.95 6.29 11.64
C SER A 210 9.47 6.31 12.02
N MET A 211 8.57 6.13 11.03
CA MET A 211 7.14 6.08 11.29
C MET A 211 6.72 4.96 12.23
N THR A 212 7.42 3.82 12.24
CA THR A 212 7.19 2.79 13.26
C THR A 212 7.35 3.32 14.67
N LYS A 213 8.42 4.07 14.95
CA LYS A 213 8.66 4.67 16.27
C LYS A 213 7.60 5.72 16.60
N VAL A 214 7.30 6.60 15.65
CA VAL A 214 6.29 7.65 15.81
C VAL A 214 4.94 7.06 16.14
N VAL A 215 4.48 6.07 15.36
CA VAL A 215 3.15 5.47 15.52
C VAL A 215 3.04 4.70 16.83
N LYS A 216 4.07 3.90 17.20
CA LYS A 216 4.07 3.17 18.47
C LYS A 216 4.04 4.12 19.65
N ARG A 217 4.86 5.18 19.64
CA ARG A 217 4.87 6.20 20.69
C ARG A 217 3.51 6.88 20.83
N LEU A 218 2.94 7.39 19.74
CA LEU A 218 1.67 8.09 19.75
C LEU A 218 0.47 7.18 20.13
N HIS A 219 0.57 5.89 19.82
CA HIS A 219 -0.41 4.90 20.25
C HIS A 219 -0.34 4.65 21.76
N GLU A 220 0.86 4.48 22.33
CA GLU A 220 1.07 4.32 23.77
C GLU A 220 0.64 5.57 24.58
N GLU A 221 0.87 6.75 24.01
CA GLU A 221 0.42 8.04 24.58
C GLU A 221 -1.11 8.25 24.48
N GLY A 222 -1.83 7.36 23.78
CA GLY A 222 -3.27 7.50 23.55
C GLY A 222 -3.65 8.61 22.56
N TYR A 223 -2.67 9.16 21.84
CA TYR A 223 -2.90 10.21 20.85
C TYR A 223 -3.60 9.68 19.58
N ILE A 224 -3.27 8.44 19.17
CA ILE A 224 -3.92 7.70 18.09
C ILE A 224 -4.25 6.28 18.53
N ARG A 225 -5.20 5.63 17.83
CA ARG A 225 -5.47 4.20 17.96
C ARG A 225 -4.92 3.50 16.73
N ALA A 226 -3.77 2.85 16.86
CA ALA A 226 -3.15 2.10 15.77
C ALA A 226 -3.43 0.60 15.92
N TYR A 227 -3.80 -0.04 14.80
CA TYR A 227 -4.01 -1.47 14.68
C TYR A 227 -2.78 -2.12 14.05
N PHE A 228 -2.19 -3.06 14.77
CA PHE A 228 -1.05 -3.85 14.30
C PHE A 228 -1.41 -5.32 14.40
N ASP A 229 -1.75 -5.94 13.27
CA ASP A 229 -2.03 -7.37 13.22
C ASP A 229 -1.61 -7.96 11.87
N MET A 230 -1.38 -9.27 11.84
CA MET A 230 -0.88 -9.96 10.65
C MET A 230 -2.02 -10.62 9.88
N HIS A 231 -2.41 -10.02 8.77
CA HIS A 231 -3.41 -10.56 7.85
C HIS A 231 -2.83 -10.85 6.45
N ALA A 232 -1.52 -10.94 6.35
CA ALA A 232 -0.81 -11.04 5.09
C ALA A 232 0.19 -12.20 5.09
N ILE A 233 0.56 -12.62 3.89
CA ILE A 233 1.68 -13.53 3.65
C ILE A 233 2.81 -12.74 3.03
N GLU A 234 4.01 -12.91 3.53
CA GLU A 234 5.23 -12.32 3.01
C GLU A 234 6.32 -13.39 2.84
N GLY A 235 7.25 -13.16 1.92
CA GLY A 235 8.38 -14.06 1.70
C GLY A 235 8.04 -15.28 0.85
N LYS A 236 8.46 -16.48 1.29
CA LYS A 236 8.22 -17.74 0.59
C LYS A 236 7.00 -18.46 1.14
N PRO A 237 5.82 -18.21 0.61
CA PRO A 237 4.61 -18.86 1.10
C PRO A 237 4.68 -20.36 0.80
N GLY A 238 3.96 -21.14 1.60
CA GLY A 238 3.55 -22.48 1.22
C GLY A 238 2.51 -22.43 0.09
N LYS A 239 1.69 -23.47 -0.04
CA LYS A 239 0.58 -23.48 -1.00
C LYS A 239 -0.35 -22.28 -0.76
N THR A 240 -0.45 -21.41 -1.73
CA THR A 240 -1.39 -20.31 -1.74
C THR A 240 -2.24 -20.38 -3.00
N LYS A 241 -3.53 -20.26 -2.85
CA LYS A 241 -4.51 -20.31 -3.94
C LYS A 241 -5.33 -19.03 -3.92
N TRP A 242 -5.42 -18.41 -5.07
CA TRP A 242 -6.35 -17.30 -5.28
C TRP A 242 -7.56 -17.79 -6.07
N VAL A 243 -8.77 -17.53 -5.57
CA VAL A 243 -10.03 -18.00 -6.14
C VAL A 243 -11.10 -16.93 -5.98
N ASN A 244 -11.58 -16.37 -7.10
CA ASN A 244 -12.70 -15.42 -7.10
C ASN A 244 -12.60 -14.32 -6.03
N GLY A 245 -11.41 -13.69 -5.91
CA GLY A 245 -11.18 -12.63 -4.93
C GLY A 245 -10.75 -13.08 -3.54
N LYS A 246 -10.63 -14.39 -3.29
CA LYS A 246 -10.17 -14.93 -2.01
C LYS A 246 -8.77 -15.50 -2.11
N LEU A 247 -7.95 -15.21 -1.13
CA LEU A 247 -6.59 -15.73 -1.00
C LEU A 247 -6.55 -16.77 0.12
N ILE A 248 -6.31 -18.04 -0.25
CA ILE A 248 -6.33 -19.16 0.69
C ILE A 248 -4.92 -19.72 0.85
N TYR A 249 -4.41 -19.70 2.07
CA TYR A 249 -3.10 -20.20 2.45
C TYR A 249 -3.20 -21.60 3.05
N LYS A 250 -2.38 -22.53 2.54
CA LYS A 250 -2.31 -23.94 2.97
C LYS A 250 -3.68 -24.63 2.95
N ASP A 251 -4.53 -24.31 1.97
CA ASP A 251 -5.89 -24.82 1.81
C ASP A 251 -6.80 -24.63 3.06
N LYS A 252 -6.45 -23.73 3.97
CA LYS A 252 -7.14 -23.58 5.26
C LYS A 252 -7.39 -22.14 5.67
N TYR A 253 -6.40 -21.24 5.54
CA TYR A 253 -6.46 -19.91 6.09
C TYR A 253 -6.73 -18.89 5.00
N GLU A 254 -7.81 -18.14 5.11
CA GLU A 254 -8.01 -16.95 4.30
C GLU A 254 -7.06 -15.84 4.79
N VAL A 255 -6.44 -15.13 3.86
CA VAL A 255 -5.53 -14.00 4.16
C VAL A 255 -5.89 -12.81 3.27
N MET A 256 -5.65 -11.60 3.76
CA MET A 256 -6.02 -10.39 3.07
C MET A 256 -5.16 -10.13 1.82
N LEU A 257 -3.86 -10.36 1.92
CA LEU A 257 -2.95 -10.17 0.79
C LEU A 257 -1.70 -11.07 0.87
N TYR A 258 -1.07 -11.24 -0.28
CA TYR A 258 0.27 -11.81 -0.42
C TYR A 258 1.22 -10.78 -1.04
N HIS A 259 2.31 -10.46 -0.32
CA HIS A 259 3.37 -9.60 -0.80
C HIS A 259 4.43 -10.42 -1.56
N LEU A 260 4.63 -10.11 -2.85
CA LEU A 260 5.49 -10.86 -3.77
C LEU A 260 6.99 -10.65 -3.54
N LEU A 261 7.39 -10.18 -2.37
CA LEU A 261 8.73 -9.71 -2.02
C LEU A 261 9.87 -10.54 -2.64
N GLU A 262 9.83 -11.86 -2.49
CA GLU A 262 10.84 -12.76 -3.06
C GLU A 262 10.43 -13.28 -4.45
N LEU A 263 9.15 -13.60 -4.64
CA LEU A 263 8.66 -14.19 -5.88
C LEU A 263 8.92 -13.28 -7.09
N LYS A 264 8.78 -11.97 -6.95
CA LYS A 264 9.04 -11.01 -8.03
C LYS A 264 10.46 -11.08 -8.61
N HIS A 265 11.43 -11.56 -7.84
CA HIS A 265 12.82 -11.69 -8.25
C HIS A 265 13.15 -13.04 -8.88
N VAL A 266 12.49 -14.11 -8.44
CA VAL A 266 12.77 -15.49 -8.91
C VAL A 266 11.86 -15.92 -10.06
N TYR A 267 10.64 -15.40 -10.13
CA TYR A 267 9.68 -15.71 -11.19
C TYR A 267 9.71 -14.63 -12.26
N LYS A 268 10.05 -15.03 -13.49
CA LYS A 268 10.08 -14.15 -14.68
C LYS A 268 9.29 -14.83 -15.79
N PRO A 269 7.98 -14.67 -15.83
CA PRO A 269 7.16 -15.27 -16.89
C PRO A 269 7.54 -14.67 -18.26
N ALA A 270 7.56 -15.52 -19.28
CA ALA A 270 7.84 -15.09 -20.66
C ALA A 270 6.74 -14.17 -21.23
N ILE A 271 5.52 -14.28 -20.68
CA ILE A 271 4.36 -13.48 -21.09
C ILE A 271 3.71 -12.93 -19.82
N SER A 272 3.67 -11.59 -19.70
CA SER A 272 3.01 -10.90 -18.60
C SER A 272 1.48 -10.79 -18.76
N SER A 273 0.89 -11.49 -19.75
CA SER A 273 -0.56 -11.43 -19.98
C SER A 273 -1.31 -12.34 -19.00
N LEU A 274 -2.02 -11.72 -18.10
CA LEU A 274 -3.03 -12.40 -17.31
C LEU A 274 -4.20 -12.76 -18.23
N ARG A 275 -4.57 -14.03 -18.28
CA ARG A 275 -5.78 -14.50 -18.98
C ARG A 275 -7.02 -14.40 -18.08
N ASN A 276 -7.16 -13.33 -17.27
CA ASN A 276 -8.26 -13.11 -16.31
C ASN A 276 -8.75 -14.41 -15.64
N PRO A 277 -7.90 -15.15 -14.95
CA PRO A 277 -8.33 -16.42 -14.39
C PRO A 277 -9.11 -16.17 -13.11
N ASP A 278 -10.22 -16.88 -12.96
CA ASP A 278 -10.96 -16.93 -11.71
C ASP A 278 -10.19 -17.69 -10.61
N THR A 279 -9.15 -18.40 -11.01
CA THR A 279 -8.31 -19.17 -10.08
C THR A 279 -6.86 -19.24 -10.56
N PHE A 280 -5.93 -19.00 -9.65
CA PHE A 280 -4.51 -19.31 -9.84
C PHE A 280 -3.84 -19.71 -8.53
N HIS A 281 -2.70 -20.38 -8.64
CA HIS A 281 -1.91 -20.83 -7.51
C HIS A 281 -0.58 -20.08 -7.45
N ILE A 282 -0.12 -19.84 -6.24
CA ILE A 282 1.17 -19.21 -5.96
C ILE A 282 2.02 -20.21 -5.19
N SER A 283 3.22 -20.46 -5.69
CA SER A 283 4.25 -21.26 -5.03
C SER A 283 5.48 -20.36 -4.75
N PRO A 284 6.46 -20.84 -3.97
CA PRO A 284 7.68 -20.07 -3.71
C PRO A 284 8.46 -19.64 -4.96
N THR A 285 8.26 -20.29 -6.10
CA THR A 285 9.06 -20.09 -7.31
C THR A 285 8.28 -19.65 -8.54
N ARG A 286 6.94 -19.75 -8.54
CA ARG A 286 6.12 -19.41 -9.70
C ARG A 286 4.64 -19.26 -9.36
N MET A 287 3.94 -18.57 -10.26
CA MET A 287 2.48 -18.62 -10.36
C MET A 287 2.07 -19.60 -11.45
N TYR A 288 0.98 -20.33 -11.27
CA TYR A 288 0.49 -21.29 -12.25
C TYR A 288 -1.03 -21.39 -12.22
N PHE A 289 -1.59 -21.81 -13.35
CA PHE A 289 -3.02 -21.88 -13.57
C PHE A 289 -3.44 -23.34 -13.64
N PRO A 290 -4.53 -23.75 -12.96
CA PRO A 290 -5.09 -25.08 -13.16
C PRO A 290 -5.44 -25.29 -14.63
N LYS A 291 -5.17 -26.49 -15.17
CA LYS A 291 -5.69 -26.87 -16.47
C LYS A 291 -7.21 -26.87 -16.40
N SER A 292 -7.88 -26.26 -17.40
CA SER A 292 -9.34 -26.32 -17.51
C SER A 292 -9.79 -27.80 -17.48
N GLY A 293 -10.52 -28.19 -16.44
CA GLY A 293 -11.01 -29.56 -16.22
C GLY A 293 -10.49 -30.29 -14.98
N GLN A 294 -9.65 -29.68 -14.16
CA GLN A 294 -9.30 -30.20 -12.84
C GLN A 294 -9.80 -29.19 -11.78
N GLN A 295 -11.04 -29.38 -11.34
CA GLN A 295 -11.59 -28.77 -10.12
C GLN A 295 -11.25 -29.62 -8.91
#